data_db97d68b4e055ed46f9dc469478c6f68
#
_entry.id   db97d68b4e055ed46f9dc469478c6f68
#
_cell.length_a   1.000
_cell.length_b   1.000
_cell.length_c   1.000
_cell.angle_alpha   90.00
_cell.angle_beta   90.00
_cell.angle_gamma   90.00
#
_symmetry.space_group_name_H-M   'P 1'
#
loop_
_entity.id
_entity.type
_entity.pdbx_description
1 polymer ?
#
loop_
_entity_poly.entity_id
_entity_poly.type
_entity_poly.pdbx_seq_one_letter_code
_entity_poly.pdbx_strand_id
1 'polypeptide(L)'
;MTNLASLTRFQIKLLFRNYKGLILGFSLPIIMFFIFGNLLSKYSVYDGIPISAALVPAYIPIIIINGILIVFGQNFLVYKEQGNLLKYKLLGISEITVATSIYIATLLFQVLATITLIIFAHLTKNVGFPIESSLKIIVAFLLINLFEFSIVYFVTSFMNKSTTYQSLSLLIFYFQIFLGGLTFPPEMFPTVLKNIVYIFNPIIYGLDMMRSFWLQNGSIFDNLKEITLLIGWSTIFIALGTIVNYRKRVSCTNNNFSISQND
;
A
#
# COMPACT_ATOMS: atom_id res chain seq x y z
N MET A 1 -13.23 -20.47 11.18
CA MET A 1 -11.86 -20.43 10.61
C MET A 1 -11.78 -21.05 9.21
N THR A 2 -12.51 -22.11 8.89
CA THR A 2 -12.56 -22.76 7.56
C THR A 2 -12.94 -21.81 6.43
N ASN A 3 -13.84 -20.85 6.67
CA ASN A 3 -14.29 -19.89 5.64
C ASN A 3 -13.19 -18.89 5.19
N LEU A 4 -12.34 -18.39 6.09
CA LEU A 4 -11.29 -17.43 5.73
C LEU A 4 -10.22 -18.10 4.86
N ALA A 5 -9.71 -19.28 5.24
CA ALA A 5 -8.70 -19.99 4.48
C ALA A 5 -9.18 -20.39 3.07
N SER A 6 -10.41 -20.91 2.97
CA SER A 6 -11.03 -21.27 1.70
C SER A 6 -11.23 -20.03 0.81
N LEU A 7 -11.67 -18.91 1.40
CA LEU A 7 -11.88 -17.67 0.68
C LEU A 7 -10.54 -17.07 0.22
N THR A 8 -9.52 -17.08 1.08
CA THR A 8 -8.16 -16.62 0.70
C THR A 8 -7.59 -17.45 -0.46
N ARG A 9 -7.73 -18.79 -0.41
CA ARG A 9 -7.31 -19.66 -1.51
C ARG A 9 -8.05 -19.33 -2.81
N PHE A 10 -9.34 -19.02 -2.73
CA PHE A 10 -10.14 -18.59 -3.87
C PHE A 10 -9.64 -17.24 -4.42
N GLN A 11 -9.36 -16.26 -3.55
CA GLN A 11 -8.83 -14.95 -3.96
C GLN A 11 -7.44 -15.08 -4.62
N ILE A 12 -6.56 -15.90 -4.07
CA ILE A 12 -5.26 -16.21 -4.67
C ILE A 12 -5.45 -16.76 -6.09
N LYS A 13 -6.37 -17.74 -6.27
CA LYS A 13 -6.67 -18.30 -7.59
C LYS A 13 -7.21 -17.26 -8.57
N LEU A 14 -8.07 -16.35 -8.11
CA LEU A 14 -8.58 -15.24 -8.93
C LEU A 14 -7.46 -14.30 -9.39
N LEU A 15 -6.56 -13.93 -8.47
CA LEU A 15 -5.40 -13.10 -8.80
C LEU A 15 -4.50 -13.80 -9.82
N PHE A 16 -4.21 -15.09 -9.65
CA PHE A 16 -3.43 -15.85 -10.64
C PHE A 16 -4.11 -15.95 -12.01
N ARG A 17 -5.43 -15.97 -12.06
CA ARG A 17 -6.16 -15.93 -13.36
C ARG A 17 -5.97 -14.60 -14.08
N ASN A 18 -5.76 -13.51 -13.34
CA ASN A 18 -5.44 -12.19 -13.88
C ASN A 18 -3.93 -11.92 -13.88
N TYR A 19 -3.11 -12.95 -14.13
CA TYR A 19 -1.65 -12.85 -14.04
C TYR A 19 -1.06 -11.75 -14.92
N LYS A 20 -1.66 -11.47 -16.09
CA LYS A 20 -1.19 -10.40 -16.99
C LYS A 20 -1.27 -9.02 -16.32
N GLY A 21 -2.39 -8.71 -15.67
CA GLY A 21 -2.56 -7.46 -14.92
C GLY A 21 -1.62 -7.36 -13.71
N LEU A 22 -1.43 -8.49 -13.01
CA LEU A 22 -0.49 -8.56 -11.89
C LEU A 22 0.96 -8.36 -12.32
N ILE A 23 1.40 -9.06 -13.38
CA ILE A 23 2.76 -8.92 -13.90
C ILE A 23 3.00 -7.46 -14.33
N LEU A 24 2.08 -6.86 -15.08
CA LEU A 24 2.21 -5.46 -15.50
C LEU A 24 2.28 -4.51 -14.30
N GLY A 25 1.42 -4.69 -13.29
CA GLY A 25 1.40 -3.84 -12.10
C GLY A 25 2.66 -3.96 -11.25
N PHE A 26 3.14 -5.18 -11.00
CA PHE A 26 4.32 -5.42 -10.17
C PHE A 26 5.67 -5.39 -10.93
N SER A 27 5.66 -5.36 -12.26
CA SER A 27 6.88 -5.19 -13.04
C SER A 27 7.41 -3.75 -13.03
N LEU A 28 6.55 -2.76 -12.77
CA LEU A 28 6.92 -1.34 -12.79
C LEU A 28 8.13 -1.03 -11.86
N PRO A 29 8.17 -1.46 -10.58
CA PRO A 29 9.33 -1.23 -9.72
C PRO A 29 10.61 -1.90 -10.24
N ILE A 30 10.50 -3.08 -10.83
CA ILE A 30 11.63 -3.82 -11.40
C ILE A 30 12.18 -3.09 -12.63
N ILE A 31 11.29 -2.63 -13.51
CA ILE A 31 11.65 -1.84 -14.70
C ILE A 31 12.30 -0.52 -14.29
N MET A 32 11.71 0.17 -13.31
CA MET A 32 12.28 1.40 -12.75
C MET A 32 13.68 1.14 -12.17
N PHE A 33 13.84 0.06 -11.40
CA PHE A 33 15.13 -0.32 -10.86
C PHE A 33 16.16 -0.58 -11.98
N PHE A 34 15.78 -1.29 -13.03
CA PHE A 34 16.66 -1.54 -14.17
C PHE A 34 17.08 -0.23 -14.86
N ILE A 35 16.13 0.64 -15.15
CA ILE A 35 16.40 1.92 -15.84
C ILE A 35 17.27 2.83 -14.96
N PHE A 36 16.81 3.16 -13.76
CA PHE A 36 17.48 4.11 -12.88
C PHE A 36 18.77 3.55 -12.28
N GLY A 37 18.82 2.25 -11.98
CA GLY A 37 20.02 1.58 -11.52
C GLY A 37 21.15 1.57 -12.56
N ASN A 38 20.83 1.60 -13.87
CA ASN A 38 21.82 1.74 -14.93
C ASN A 38 22.15 3.22 -15.20
N LEU A 39 21.13 4.06 -15.31
CA LEU A 39 21.29 5.49 -15.65
C LEU A 39 22.05 6.24 -14.56
N LEU A 40 21.84 5.89 -13.30
CA LEU A 40 22.47 6.54 -12.15
C LEU A 40 23.63 5.71 -11.56
N SER A 41 24.14 4.72 -12.27
CA SER A 41 25.18 3.79 -11.77
C SER A 41 26.49 4.47 -11.36
N LYS A 42 26.78 5.68 -11.89
CA LYS A 42 27.97 6.46 -11.58
C LYS A 42 27.83 7.37 -10.35
N TYR A 43 26.63 7.46 -9.80
CA TYR A 43 26.32 8.33 -8.65
C TYR A 43 26.26 7.53 -7.37
N SER A 44 26.69 8.15 -6.28
CA SER A 44 26.58 7.62 -4.92
C SER A 44 25.70 8.54 -4.07
N VAL A 45 25.02 7.96 -3.10
CA VAL A 45 24.27 8.67 -2.07
C VAL A 45 24.83 8.24 -0.69
N TYR A 46 24.66 9.05 0.35
CA TYR A 46 25.05 8.70 1.71
C TYR A 46 26.48 8.12 1.81
N ASP A 47 27.50 8.96 1.78
CA ASP A 47 28.91 8.60 2.03
C ASP A 47 29.45 7.42 1.19
N GLY A 48 29.09 7.38 -0.09
CA GLY A 48 29.65 6.41 -1.04
C GLY A 48 28.80 5.17 -1.30
N ILE A 49 27.58 5.08 -0.75
CA ILE A 49 26.65 3.99 -1.07
C ILE A 49 26.19 4.14 -2.53
N PRO A 50 26.31 3.09 -3.37
CA PRO A 50 25.82 3.14 -4.75
C PRO A 50 24.32 3.44 -4.78
N ILE A 51 23.88 4.29 -5.70
CA ILE A 51 22.44 4.60 -5.87
C ILE A 51 21.61 3.33 -6.06
N SER A 52 22.13 2.32 -6.75
CA SER A 52 21.43 1.04 -6.93
C SER A 52 21.03 0.38 -5.60
N ALA A 53 21.85 0.48 -4.56
CA ALA A 53 21.50 -0.03 -3.24
C ALA A 53 20.40 0.78 -2.58
N ALA A 54 20.36 2.11 -2.79
CA ALA A 54 19.35 2.99 -2.24
C ALA A 54 17.98 2.89 -2.97
N LEU A 55 17.96 2.41 -4.21
CA LEU A 55 16.73 2.24 -4.98
C LEU A 55 15.88 1.05 -4.48
N VAL A 56 16.51 -0.03 -3.98
CA VAL A 56 15.76 -1.20 -3.50
C VAL A 56 14.80 -0.83 -2.38
N PRO A 57 15.25 -0.24 -1.25
CA PRO A 57 14.35 0.18 -0.17
C PRO A 57 13.35 1.25 -0.60
N ALA A 58 13.61 2.03 -1.67
CA ALA A 58 12.66 3.00 -2.20
C ALA A 58 11.55 2.34 -3.03
N TYR A 59 11.83 1.22 -3.68
CA TYR A 59 10.84 0.56 -4.56
C TYR A 59 9.97 -0.46 -3.85
N ILE A 60 10.34 -0.93 -2.66
CA ILE A 60 9.48 -1.76 -1.82
C ILE A 60 8.17 -1.02 -1.47
N PRO A 61 8.17 0.23 -0.99
CA PRO A 61 6.93 1.01 -0.80
C PRO A 61 6.08 1.13 -2.07
N ILE A 62 6.68 1.26 -3.26
CA ILE A 62 5.92 1.31 -4.52
C ILE A 62 5.15 0.00 -4.77
N ILE A 63 5.76 -1.15 -4.47
CA ILE A 63 5.08 -2.45 -4.53
C ILE A 63 3.90 -2.50 -3.56
N ILE A 64 4.08 -1.96 -2.35
CA ILE A 64 3.03 -1.92 -1.32
C ILE A 64 1.87 -1.02 -1.75
N ILE A 65 2.17 0.21 -2.18
CA ILE A 65 1.16 1.17 -2.64
C ILE A 65 0.35 0.55 -3.80
N ASN A 66 1.03 -0.01 -4.81
CA ASN A 66 0.34 -0.66 -5.92
C ASN A 66 -0.53 -1.83 -5.45
N GLY A 67 -0.01 -2.70 -4.59
CA GLY A 67 -0.74 -3.85 -4.06
C GLY A 67 -1.99 -3.43 -3.28
N ILE A 68 -1.88 -2.50 -2.34
CA ILE A 68 -3.00 -2.12 -1.48
C ILE A 68 -3.92 -1.13 -2.17
N LEU A 69 -3.40 -0.04 -2.69
CA LEU A 69 -4.22 1.03 -3.25
C LEU A 69 -4.87 0.62 -4.58
N ILE A 70 -4.11 0.00 -5.49
CA ILE A 70 -4.63 -0.37 -6.81
C ILE A 70 -5.27 -1.76 -6.78
N VAL A 71 -4.54 -2.83 -6.37
CA VAL A 71 -5.05 -4.19 -6.50
C VAL A 71 -6.11 -4.51 -5.45
N PHE A 72 -5.80 -4.34 -4.16
CA PHE A 72 -6.74 -4.65 -3.07
C PHE A 72 -7.96 -3.74 -3.12
N GLY A 73 -7.76 -2.41 -3.14
CA GLY A 73 -8.85 -1.44 -3.08
C GLY A 73 -9.81 -1.54 -4.26
N GLN A 74 -9.28 -1.72 -5.48
CA GLN A 74 -10.10 -1.93 -6.68
C GLN A 74 -10.94 -3.20 -6.59
N ASN A 75 -10.32 -4.34 -6.23
CA ASN A 75 -11.04 -5.60 -6.08
C ASN A 75 -12.13 -5.51 -5.00
N PHE A 76 -11.80 -4.95 -3.84
CA PHE A 76 -12.77 -4.77 -2.76
C PHE A 76 -13.98 -3.92 -3.21
N LEU A 77 -13.73 -2.82 -3.92
CA LEU A 77 -14.80 -1.95 -4.38
C LEU A 77 -15.65 -2.58 -5.50
N VAL A 78 -15.04 -3.36 -6.40
CA VAL A 78 -15.79 -4.17 -7.39
C VAL A 78 -16.73 -5.15 -6.68
N TYR A 79 -16.27 -5.82 -5.61
CA TYR A 79 -17.14 -6.71 -4.81
C TYR A 79 -18.30 -5.95 -4.18
N LYS A 80 -18.06 -4.72 -3.68
CA LYS A 80 -19.11 -3.86 -3.12
C LYS A 80 -20.10 -3.42 -4.20
N GLU A 81 -19.64 -2.90 -5.32
CA GLU A 81 -20.46 -2.39 -6.43
C GLU A 81 -21.35 -3.47 -7.05
N GLN A 82 -20.82 -4.66 -7.25
CA GLN A 82 -21.56 -5.80 -7.83
C GLN A 82 -22.50 -6.51 -6.84
N GLY A 83 -22.60 -6.02 -5.60
CA GLY A 83 -23.41 -6.65 -4.56
C GLY A 83 -22.88 -8.00 -4.06
N ASN A 84 -21.64 -8.35 -4.40
CA ASN A 84 -21.05 -9.63 -3.97
C ASN A 84 -20.87 -9.68 -2.44
N LEU A 85 -20.58 -8.54 -1.79
CA LEU A 85 -20.50 -8.46 -0.33
C LEU A 85 -21.85 -8.85 0.33
N LEU A 86 -22.98 -8.42 -0.26
CA LEU A 86 -24.31 -8.80 0.23
C LEU A 86 -24.56 -10.31 0.05
N LYS A 87 -24.17 -10.88 -1.11
CA LYS A 87 -24.28 -12.33 -1.34
C LYS A 87 -23.49 -13.13 -0.30
N TYR A 88 -22.25 -12.73 0.01
CA TYR A 88 -21.46 -13.35 1.05
C TYR A 88 -22.09 -13.22 2.43
N LYS A 89 -22.66 -12.06 2.75
CA LYS A 89 -23.39 -11.84 4.02
C LYS A 89 -24.59 -12.78 4.17
N LEU A 90 -25.35 -13.02 3.10
CA LEU A 90 -26.46 -13.99 3.08
C LEU A 90 -25.98 -15.43 3.31
N LEU A 91 -24.74 -15.75 2.95
CA LEU A 91 -24.10 -17.03 3.22
C LEU A 91 -23.43 -17.09 4.62
N GLY A 92 -23.68 -16.11 5.49
CA GLY A 92 -23.07 -16.03 6.83
C GLY A 92 -21.61 -15.62 6.86
N ILE A 93 -21.06 -15.10 5.75
CA ILE A 93 -19.67 -14.62 5.65
C ILE A 93 -19.66 -13.10 5.84
N SER A 94 -18.90 -12.63 6.84
CA SER A 94 -18.81 -11.19 7.13
C SER A 94 -18.00 -10.44 6.04
N GLU A 95 -18.32 -9.16 5.84
CA GLU A 95 -17.59 -8.26 4.96
C GLU A 95 -16.10 -8.17 5.34
N ILE A 96 -15.80 -8.17 6.63
CA ILE A 96 -14.42 -8.19 7.16
C ILE A 96 -13.70 -9.46 6.70
N THR A 97 -14.35 -10.63 6.74
CA THR A 97 -13.74 -11.89 6.28
C THR A 97 -13.41 -11.83 4.79
N VAL A 98 -14.28 -11.23 3.97
CA VAL A 98 -14.02 -11.03 2.54
C VAL A 98 -12.85 -10.07 2.34
N ALA A 99 -12.87 -8.91 2.99
CA ALA A 99 -11.79 -7.92 2.90
C ALA A 99 -10.44 -8.52 3.33
N THR A 100 -10.41 -9.23 4.46
CA THR A 100 -9.19 -9.88 4.97
C THR A 100 -8.68 -10.94 3.99
N SER A 101 -9.56 -11.71 3.34
CA SER A 101 -9.15 -12.72 2.37
C SER A 101 -8.52 -12.10 1.12
N ILE A 102 -9.06 -10.98 0.61
CA ILE A 102 -8.47 -10.23 -0.51
C ILE A 102 -7.12 -9.63 -0.10
N TYR A 103 -7.06 -9.06 1.11
CA TYR A 103 -5.83 -8.46 1.65
C TYR A 103 -4.70 -9.49 1.77
N ILE A 104 -4.95 -10.65 2.38
CA ILE A 104 -3.94 -11.71 2.53
C ILE A 104 -3.45 -12.20 1.15
N ALA A 105 -4.37 -12.37 0.18
CA ALA A 105 -3.99 -12.75 -1.16
C ALA A 105 -3.10 -11.69 -1.82
N THR A 106 -3.42 -10.41 -1.67
CA THR A 106 -2.62 -9.28 -2.19
C THR A 106 -1.25 -9.20 -1.49
N LEU A 107 -1.21 -9.38 -0.16
CA LEU A 107 0.02 -9.39 0.62
C LEU A 107 1.00 -10.47 0.12
N LEU A 108 0.49 -11.67 -0.20
CA LEU A 108 1.32 -12.74 -0.77
C LEU A 108 1.99 -12.29 -2.07
N PHE A 109 1.25 -11.63 -2.95
CA PHE A 109 1.81 -11.11 -4.21
C PHE A 109 2.82 -9.97 -3.99
N GLN A 110 2.59 -9.09 -3.02
CA GLN A 110 3.55 -8.06 -2.65
C GLN A 110 4.87 -8.68 -2.16
N VAL A 111 4.79 -9.70 -1.31
CA VAL A 111 5.98 -10.42 -0.83
C VAL A 111 6.73 -11.06 -1.99
N LEU A 112 6.02 -11.75 -2.90
CA LEU A 112 6.64 -12.34 -4.09
C LEU A 112 7.30 -11.28 -4.99
N ALA A 113 6.64 -10.16 -5.23
CA ALA A 113 7.18 -9.06 -6.02
C ALA A 113 8.43 -8.43 -5.35
N THR A 114 8.39 -8.26 -4.03
CA THR A 114 9.52 -7.74 -3.25
C THR A 114 10.72 -8.69 -3.32
N ILE A 115 10.49 -9.99 -3.14
CA ILE A 115 11.55 -11.00 -3.29
C ILE A 115 12.13 -10.97 -4.71
N THR A 116 11.28 -10.88 -5.73
CA THR A 116 11.72 -10.79 -7.13
C THR A 116 12.57 -9.55 -7.37
N LEU A 117 12.18 -8.39 -6.83
CA LEU A 117 12.96 -7.15 -6.90
C LEU A 117 14.34 -7.32 -6.24
N ILE A 118 14.39 -7.92 -5.04
CA ILE A 118 15.63 -8.13 -4.29
C ILE A 118 16.57 -9.07 -5.06
N ILE A 119 16.05 -10.19 -5.55
CA ILE A 119 16.84 -11.14 -6.37
C ILE A 119 17.34 -10.46 -7.64
N PHE A 120 16.51 -9.70 -8.33
CA PHE A 120 16.88 -8.98 -9.54
C PHE A 120 17.98 -7.95 -9.27
N ALA A 121 17.86 -7.20 -8.16
CA ALA A 121 18.87 -6.21 -7.75
C ALA A 121 20.21 -6.88 -7.38
N HIS A 122 20.16 -8.03 -6.71
CA HIS A 122 21.35 -8.80 -6.39
C HIS A 122 22.06 -9.30 -7.66
N LEU A 123 21.32 -9.92 -8.59
CA LEU A 123 21.88 -10.49 -9.81
C LEU A 123 22.44 -9.43 -10.80
N THR A 124 21.82 -8.25 -10.86
CA THR A 124 22.19 -7.23 -11.85
C THR A 124 23.18 -6.18 -11.33
N LYS A 125 23.13 -5.86 -10.05
CA LYS A 125 23.90 -4.76 -9.41
C LYS A 125 24.66 -5.19 -8.16
N ASN A 126 24.68 -6.47 -7.83
CA ASN A 126 25.33 -7.01 -6.62
C ASN A 126 24.86 -6.36 -5.31
N VAL A 127 23.61 -5.91 -5.27
CA VAL A 127 23.03 -5.32 -4.06
C VAL A 127 22.81 -6.42 -3.02
N GLY A 128 23.47 -6.27 -1.86
CA GLY A 128 23.31 -7.20 -0.74
C GLY A 128 21.97 -7.00 0.00
N PHE A 129 21.39 -8.08 0.49
CA PHE A 129 20.27 -8.01 1.42
C PHE A 129 20.79 -7.93 2.87
N PRO A 130 20.38 -6.94 3.68
CA PRO A 130 20.84 -6.80 5.06
C PRO A 130 20.12 -7.81 5.99
N ILE A 131 20.68 -9.02 6.11
CA ILE A 131 20.08 -10.12 6.87
C ILE A 131 19.84 -9.74 8.32
N GLU A 132 20.76 -9.01 8.96
CA GLU A 132 20.66 -8.54 10.35
C GLU A 132 19.47 -7.60 10.57
N SER A 133 19.07 -6.86 9.55
CA SER A 133 17.94 -5.94 9.58
C SER A 133 16.62 -6.55 9.08
N SER A 134 16.59 -7.84 8.73
CA SER A 134 15.43 -8.48 8.09
C SER A 134 14.13 -8.30 8.89
N LEU A 135 14.17 -8.49 10.21
CA LEU A 135 13.00 -8.29 11.08
C LEU A 135 12.52 -6.83 11.06
N LYS A 136 13.45 -5.87 11.10
CA LYS A 136 13.15 -4.43 11.04
C LYS A 136 12.51 -4.05 9.71
N ILE A 137 12.99 -4.62 8.60
CA ILE A 137 12.44 -4.44 7.25
C ILE A 137 11.02 -5.01 7.16
N ILE A 138 10.76 -6.17 7.76
CA ILE A 138 9.41 -6.76 7.83
C ILE A 138 8.47 -5.84 8.62
N VAL A 139 8.92 -5.29 9.75
CA VAL A 139 8.11 -4.33 10.53
C VAL A 139 7.79 -3.08 9.69
N ALA A 140 8.78 -2.51 9.01
CA ALA A 140 8.57 -1.38 8.10
C ALA A 140 7.57 -1.72 6.99
N PHE A 141 7.73 -2.88 6.36
CA PHE A 141 6.83 -3.38 5.33
C PHE A 141 5.38 -3.46 5.83
N LEU A 142 5.16 -4.01 7.03
CA LEU A 142 3.82 -4.14 7.61
C LEU A 142 3.23 -2.77 8.03
N LEU A 143 4.04 -1.85 8.55
CA LEU A 143 3.58 -0.51 8.91
C LEU A 143 3.16 0.30 7.68
N ILE A 144 3.93 0.23 6.59
CA ILE A 144 3.56 0.86 5.32
C ILE A 144 2.27 0.23 4.77
N ASN A 145 2.13 -1.11 4.85
CA ASN A 145 0.88 -1.79 4.47
C ASN A 145 -0.32 -1.32 5.30
N LEU A 146 -0.16 -1.16 6.61
CA LEU A 146 -1.20 -0.65 7.50
C LEU A 146 -1.62 0.77 7.11
N PHE A 147 -0.64 1.63 6.82
CA PHE A 147 -0.90 3.00 6.39
C PHE A 147 -1.69 3.03 5.06
N GLU A 148 -1.24 2.31 4.05
CA GLU A 148 -1.94 2.24 2.76
C GLU A 148 -3.34 1.63 2.89
N PHE A 149 -3.49 0.59 3.71
CA PHE A 149 -4.80 0.01 4.00
C PHE A 149 -5.75 1.03 4.64
N SER A 150 -5.25 1.88 5.54
CA SER A 150 -6.04 2.92 6.18
C SER A 150 -6.56 3.96 5.18
N ILE A 151 -5.75 4.35 4.19
CA ILE A 151 -6.16 5.21 3.08
C ILE A 151 -7.27 4.55 2.26
N VAL A 152 -7.09 3.29 1.87
CA VAL A 152 -8.10 2.56 1.11
C VAL A 152 -9.40 2.43 1.90
N TYR A 153 -9.32 2.12 3.19
CA TYR A 153 -10.49 2.04 4.06
C TYR A 153 -11.25 3.37 4.10
N PHE A 154 -10.54 4.48 4.24
CA PHE A 154 -11.15 5.82 4.22
C PHE A 154 -11.77 6.13 2.85
N VAL A 155 -11.05 5.94 1.76
CA VAL A 155 -11.55 6.25 0.40
C VAL A 155 -12.76 5.38 0.04
N THR A 156 -12.74 4.09 0.32
CA THR A 156 -13.84 3.16 0.03
C THR A 156 -15.07 3.41 0.90
N SER A 157 -14.94 4.12 2.02
CA SER A 157 -16.07 4.49 2.87
C SER A 157 -17.06 5.43 2.19
N PHE A 158 -16.59 6.31 1.31
CA PHE A 158 -17.44 7.26 0.58
C PHE A 158 -17.60 6.92 -0.92
N MET A 159 -16.79 6.02 -1.47
CA MET A 159 -16.90 5.57 -2.85
C MET A 159 -17.88 4.40 -3.01
N ASN A 160 -18.65 4.43 -4.10
CA ASN A 160 -19.60 3.36 -4.45
C ASN A 160 -19.33 2.76 -5.84
N LYS A 161 -18.58 3.48 -6.72
CA LYS A 161 -18.26 3.06 -8.08
C LYS A 161 -16.78 2.71 -8.19
N SER A 162 -16.48 1.54 -8.71
CA SER A 162 -15.11 1.05 -8.89
C SER A 162 -14.31 1.87 -9.90
N THR A 163 -14.98 2.41 -10.93
CA THR A 163 -14.34 3.28 -11.93
C THR A 163 -13.88 4.61 -11.34
N THR A 164 -14.70 5.23 -10.48
CA THR A 164 -14.33 6.48 -9.78
C THR A 164 -13.19 6.24 -8.79
N TYR A 165 -13.24 5.10 -8.08
CA TYR A 165 -12.17 4.70 -7.19
C TYR A 165 -10.85 4.50 -7.96
N GLN A 166 -10.89 3.84 -9.12
CA GLN A 166 -9.71 3.61 -9.95
C GLN A 166 -9.02 4.93 -10.33
N SER A 167 -9.78 5.92 -10.76
CA SER A 167 -9.23 7.23 -11.12
C SER A 167 -8.60 7.93 -9.91
N LEU A 168 -9.27 7.91 -8.75
CA LEU A 168 -8.74 8.51 -7.52
C LEU A 168 -7.52 7.76 -6.99
N SER A 169 -7.55 6.42 -7.01
CA SER A 169 -6.43 5.61 -6.55
C SER A 169 -5.17 5.83 -7.42
N LEU A 170 -5.32 6.00 -8.72
CA LEU A 170 -4.20 6.36 -9.60
C LEU A 170 -3.66 7.76 -9.29
N LEU A 171 -4.53 8.73 -9.00
CA LEU A 171 -4.09 10.07 -8.58
C LEU A 171 -3.27 10.01 -7.28
N ILE A 172 -3.77 9.29 -6.27
CA ILE A 172 -3.08 9.11 -4.98
C ILE A 172 -1.75 8.37 -5.20
N PHE A 173 -1.75 7.32 -6.03
CA PHE A 173 -0.56 6.54 -6.38
C PHE A 173 0.54 7.42 -6.98
N TYR A 174 0.24 8.22 -7.99
CA TYR A 174 1.21 9.12 -8.58
C TYR A 174 1.65 10.23 -7.64
N PHE A 175 0.73 10.77 -6.85
CA PHE A 175 1.07 11.74 -5.80
C PHE A 175 2.09 11.16 -4.81
N GLN A 176 1.87 9.94 -4.32
CA GLN A 176 2.78 9.28 -3.39
C GLN A 176 4.13 8.97 -4.05
N ILE A 177 4.16 8.49 -5.28
CA ILE A 177 5.40 8.13 -5.96
C ILE A 177 6.27 9.35 -6.26
N PHE A 178 5.70 10.39 -6.84
CA PHE A 178 6.46 11.55 -7.27
C PHE A 178 6.80 12.49 -6.12
N LEU A 179 5.89 12.70 -5.19
CA LEU A 179 6.07 13.58 -4.04
C LEU A 179 6.45 12.85 -2.74
N GLY A 180 6.48 11.53 -2.72
CA GLY A 180 6.87 10.73 -1.55
C GLY A 180 8.37 10.39 -1.48
N GLY A 181 9.19 10.95 -2.34
CA GLY A 181 10.62 10.66 -2.35
C GLY A 181 10.99 9.28 -2.92
N LEU A 182 10.01 8.56 -3.49
CA LEU A 182 10.20 7.21 -4.01
C LEU A 182 10.92 7.21 -5.36
N THR A 183 10.71 8.26 -6.17
CA THR A 183 11.38 8.44 -7.47
C THR A 183 12.50 9.46 -7.39
N PHE A 184 12.27 10.59 -6.74
CA PHE A 184 13.24 11.66 -6.56
C PHE A 184 13.50 11.88 -5.07
N PRO A 185 14.78 11.93 -4.63
CA PRO A 185 15.10 12.24 -3.24
C PRO A 185 14.48 13.56 -2.78
N PRO A 186 13.87 13.63 -1.59
CA PRO A 186 13.22 14.86 -1.09
C PRO A 186 14.18 16.04 -0.94
N GLU A 187 15.48 15.77 -0.87
CA GLU A 187 16.55 16.76 -0.80
C GLU A 187 16.66 17.60 -2.08
N MET A 188 16.18 17.07 -3.20
CA MET A 188 16.12 17.77 -4.50
C MET A 188 14.96 18.77 -4.59
N PHE A 189 14.00 18.71 -3.66
CA PHE A 189 12.84 19.60 -3.70
C PHE A 189 13.18 20.98 -3.12
N PRO A 190 12.61 22.06 -3.67
CA PRO A 190 12.63 23.36 -3.02
C PRO A 190 12.07 23.28 -1.59
N THR A 191 12.61 24.08 -0.67
CA THR A 191 12.29 24.01 0.77
C THR A 191 10.76 24.07 1.05
N VAL A 192 10.04 24.90 0.31
CA VAL A 192 8.57 25.02 0.45
C VAL A 192 7.87 23.72 0.07
N LEU A 193 8.25 23.13 -1.08
CA LEU A 193 7.68 21.88 -1.56
C LEU A 193 8.03 20.70 -0.62
N LYS A 194 9.26 20.67 -0.12
CA LYS A 194 9.72 19.69 0.85
C LYS A 194 8.84 19.70 2.10
N ASN A 195 8.59 20.86 2.69
CA ASN A 195 7.74 20.97 3.88
C ASN A 195 6.30 20.53 3.62
N ILE A 196 5.72 20.90 2.47
CA ILE A 196 4.38 20.48 2.06
C ILE A 196 4.33 18.94 1.93
N VAL A 197 5.32 18.34 1.30
CA VAL A 197 5.39 16.90 1.10
C VAL A 197 5.44 16.14 2.42
N TYR A 198 6.26 16.56 3.37
CA TYR A 198 6.35 15.91 4.69
C TYR A 198 5.04 16.02 5.49
N ILE A 199 4.20 17.03 5.24
CA ILE A 199 2.89 17.17 5.90
C ILE A 199 1.82 16.32 5.20
N PHE A 200 1.73 16.41 3.86
CA PHE A 200 0.61 15.85 3.10
C PHE A 200 0.88 14.46 2.51
N ASN A 201 2.12 13.98 2.56
CA ASN A 201 2.49 12.68 2.00
C ASN A 201 3.24 11.82 3.02
N PRO A 202 2.54 11.22 4.00
CA PRO A 202 3.16 10.47 5.09
C PRO A 202 3.93 9.22 4.66
N ILE A 203 3.79 8.76 3.42
CA ILE A 203 4.58 7.63 2.88
C ILE A 203 6.09 7.90 2.96
N ILE A 204 6.50 9.18 2.99
CA ILE A 204 7.89 9.58 3.11
C ILE A 204 8.52 9.04 4.40
N TYR A 205 7.78 9.01 5.50
CA TYR A 205 8.24 8.43 6.77
C TYR A 205 8.45 6.92 6.65
N GLY A 206 7.61 6.23 5.88
CA GLY A 206 7.79 4.81 5.56
C GLY A 206 9.04 4.56 4.73
N LEU A 207 9.33 5.44 3.78
CA LEU A 207 10.54 5.41 2.98
C LEU A 207 11.80 5.65 3.82
N ASP A 208 11.79 6.69 4.66
CA ASP A 208 12.93 7.05 5.51
C ASP A 208 13.26 5.89 6.48
N MET A 209 12.23 5.31 7.11
CA MET A 209 12.36 4.12 7.95
C MET A 209 12.92 2.91 7.16
N MET A 210 12.41 2.65 5.95
CA MET A 210 12.88 1.54 5.12
C MET A 210 14.35 1.73 4.71
N ARG A 211 14.75 2.96 4.35
CA ARG A 211 16.13 3.31 4.03
C ARG A 211 17.06 3.18 5.23
N SER A 212 16.63 3.66 6.40
CA SER A 212 17.38 3.55 7.66
C SER A 212 17.70 2.09 7.98
N PHE A 213 16.70 1.20 7.90
CA PHE A 213 16.89 -0.23 8.18
C PHE A 213 17.71 -0.95 7.11
N TRP A 214 17.58 -0.54 5.85
CA TRP A 214 18.26 -1.20 4.74
C TRP A 214 19.72 -0.78 4.60
N LEU A 215 20.00 0.54 4.67
CA LEU A 215 21.30 1.12 4.33
C LEU A 215 22.20 1.37 5.55
N GLN A 216 21.59 1.72 6.69
CA GLN A 216 22.32 2.21 7.86
C GLN A 216 22.27 1.25 9.05
N ASN A 217 21.60 0.11 8.92
CA ASN A 217 21.31 -0.81 10.03
C ASN A 217 20.68 -0.11 11.25
N GLY A 218 19.89 0.95 11.00
CA GLY A 218 19.28 1.77 12.03
C GLY A 218 18.47 0.95 13.04
N SER A 219 18.37 1.45 14.26
CA SER A 219 17.55 0.83 15.31
C SER A 219 16.07 1.21 15.13
N ILE A 220 15.17 0.40 15.70
CA ILE A 220 13.74 0.76 15.79
C ILE A 220 13.58 2.04 16.62
N PHE A 221 14.42 2.24 17.63
CA PHE A 221 14.39 3.44 18.48
C PHE A 221 14.78 4.71 17.74
N ASP A 222 15.68 4.63 16.76
CA ASP A 222 16.09 5.78 15.95
C ASP A 222 14.96 6.24 15.01
N ASN A 223 14.04 5.34 14.68
CA ASN A 223 12.91 5.57 13.76
C ASN A 223 11.56 5.69 14.48
N LEU A 224 11.54 5.96 15.79
CA LEU A 224 10.29 6.10 16.55
C LEU A 224 9.39 7.23 16.04
N LYS A 225 9.97 8.31 15.55
CA LYS A 225 9.23 9.42 14.94
C LYS A 225 8.46 8.96 13.70
N GLU A 226 9.12 8.28 12.80
CA GLU A 226 8.55 7.75 11.55
C GLU A 226 7.44 6.74 11.84
N ILE A 227 7.68 5.83 12.78
CA ILE A 227 6.71 4.83 13.25
C ILE A 227 5.46 5.51 13.84
N THR A 228 5.66 6.46 14.76
CA THR A 228 4.54 7.16 15.42
C THR A 228 3.73 7.99 14.45
N LEU A 229 4.36 8.65 13.48
CA LEU A 229 3.67 9.41 12.45
C LEU A 229 2.86 8.51 11.50
N LEU A 230 3.41 7.39 11.05
CA LEU A 230 2.66 6.43 10.23
C LEU A 230 1.45 5.84 10.97
N ILE A 231 1.62 5.44 12.23
CA ILE A 231 0.51 4.96 13.06
C ILE A 231 -0.51 6.06 13.32
N GLY A 232 -0.05 7.28 13.60
CA GLY A 232 -0.92 8.44 13.80
C GLY A 232 -1.79 8.73 12.58
N TRP A 233 -1.20 8.81 11.40
CA TRP A 233 -1.95 9.00 10.15
C TRP A 233 -2.88 7.82 9.84
N SER A 234 -2.45 6.59 10.10
CA SER A 234 -3.29 5.40 9.92
C SER A 234 -4.54 5.45 10.83
N THR A 235 -4.37 5.83 12.08
CA THR A 235 -5.50 5.97 13.02
C THR A 235 -6.46 7.08 12.62
N ILE A 236 -5.95 8.21 12.12
CA ILE A 236 -6.76 9.30 11.59
C ILE A 236 -7.63 8.83 10.42
N PHE A 237 -7.03 8.16 9.41
CA PHE A 237 -7.79 7.67 8.26
C PHE A 237 -8.81 6.60 8.64
N ILE A 238 -8.48 5.67 9.55
CA ILE A 238 -9.42 4.68 10.06
C ILE A 238 -10.58 5.36 10.81
N ALA A 239 -10.30 6.33 11.66
CA ALA A 239 -11.33 7.06 12.39
C ALA A 239 -12.27 7.82 11.43
N LEU A 240 -11.72 8.55 10.45
CA LEU A 240 -12.51 9.25 9.44
C LEU A 240 -13.37 8.29 8.62
N GLY A 241 -12.81 7.17 8.16
CA GLY A 241 -13.57 6.14 7.43
C GLY A 241 -14.70 5.53 8.26
N THR A 242 -14.46 5.32 9.55
CA THR A 242 -15.47 4.79 10.48
C THR A 242 -16.62 5.78 10.69
N ILE A 243 -16.30 7.07 10.85
CA ILE A 243 -17.31 8.14 10.99
C ILE A 243 -18.19 8.22 9.73
N VAL A 244 -17.59 8.16 8.53
CA VAL A 244 -18.34 8.18 7.26
C VAL A 244 -19.26 6.97 7.15
N ASN A 245 -18.77 5.78 7.45
CA ASN A 245 -19.56 4.55 7.41
C ASN A 245 -20.71 4.57 8.44
N TYR A 246 -20.48 5.09 9.64
CA TYR A 246 -21.51 5.24 10.67
C TYR A 246 -22.63 6.18 10.21
N ARG A 247 -22.29 7.37 9.68
CA ARG A 247 -23.27 8.34 9.17
C ARG A 247 -24.15 7.74 8.06
N LYS A 248 -23.57 6.97 7.15
CA LYS A 248 -24.33 6.28 6.08
C LYS A 248 -25.34 5.27 6.65
N ARG A 249 -24.96 4.51 7.68
CA ARG A 249 -25.87 3.54 8.33
C ARG A 249 -27.06 4.25 8.98
N VAL A 250 -26.83 5.33 9.73
CA VAL A 250 -27.87 6.11 10.40
C VAL A 250 -28.84 6.73 9.38
N SER A 251 -28.33 7.30 8.28
CA SER A 251 -29.17 7.88 7.23
C SER A 251 -30.07 6.84 6.54
N CYS A 252 -29.54 5.63 6.27
CA CYS A 252 -30.37 4.55 5.71
C CYS A 252 -31.47 4.09 6.66
N THR A 253 -31.21 4.05 7.97
CA THR A 253 -32.20 3.65 8.98
C THR A 253 -33.33 4.68 9.09
N ASN A 254 -33.01 5.97 9.12
CA ASN A 254 -33.99 7.06 9.20
C ASN A 254 -34.90 7.12 7.95
N ASN A 255 -34.36 6.90 6.75
CA ASN A 255 -35.16 6.87 5.52
C ASN A 255 -36.17 5.69 5.51
N ASN A 256 -35.80 4.53 6.04
CA ASN A 256 -36.69 3.38 6.13
C ASN A 256 -37.83 3.62 7.14
N PHE A 257 -37.58 4.37 8.22
CA PHE A 257 -38.64 4.75 9.20
C PHE A 257 -39.63 5.75 8.60
N SER A 258 -39.18 6.70 7.78
CA SER A 258 -40.05 7.70 7.15
C SER A 258 -40.98 7.10 6.08
N ILE A 259 -40.57 6.02 5.41
CA ILE A 259 -41.41 5.33 4.42
C ILE A 259 -42.46 4.48 5.10
N SER A 260 -42.19 3.85 6.24
CA SER A 260 -43.12 3.04 6.98
C SER A 260 -44.20 3.83 7.76
N GLN A 261 -44.10 5.15 7.84
CA GLN A 261 -45.12 6.02 8.47
C GLN A 261 -46.09 6.66 7.45
N ASN A 262 -45.84 6.49 6.16
CA ASN A 262 -46.67 7.04 5.07
C ASN A 262 -47.52 5.97 4.34
N ASP A 263 -47.42 4.72 4.78
CA ASP A 263 -48.29 3.59 4.40
C ASP A 263 -49.29 3.26 5.55
#